data_d30206cc227dd5c7ac6c14893298a195
#
_entry.id   d30206cc227dd5c7ac6c14893298a195
#
_cell.length_a   1.000
_cell.length_b   1.000
_cell.length_c   1.000
_cell.angle_alpha   90.00
_cell.angle_beta   90.00
_cell.angle_gamma   90.00
#
_symmetry.space_group_name_H-M   'P 1'
#
loop_
_entity.id
_entity.type
_entity.pdbx_description
1 polymer ?
#
loop_
_entity_poly.entity_id
_entity_poly.type
_entity_poly.pdbx_seq_one_letter_code
_entity_poly.pdbx_strand_id
1 'polypeptide(L)'
;LKPQEQARIALVTGDLLRRLSLYCALTGIQVRQAEKNVWPLLHSWHAFHKIAQPNHPTLDRFNEEAFRRRLTEAKKNPVLMDGCPTWLEKLGSEQLGEAWPAERAALAWMPKRYLRVNSLKCTREELQAALAKEQVTTIPVEGVDSALQVTSDAALFRTKAFADGWFEQQDAGSQQVAAALEVSPGMRVIDACAGAGGKTLHLAAMMEGKGRLLAMDVEEWKLENLKQRARRAGA
;
A
#
# COMPACT_ATOMS: atom_id res chain seq x y z
N LEU A 1 -3.80 20.58 -6.81
CA LEU A 1 -4.12 19.36 -7.56
C LEU A 1 -5.46 18.79 -7.12
N LYS A 2 -6.32 18.39 -8.06
CA LYS A 2 -7.57 17.69 -7.77
C LYS A 2 -7.24 16.29 -7.19
N PRO A 3 -8.12 15.70 -6.35
CA PRO A 3 -7.86 14.40 -5.74
C PRO A 3 -7.58 13.27 -6.73
N GLN A 4 -8.26 13.28 -7.86
CA GLN A 4 -8.02 12.31 -8.94
C GLN A 4 -6.61 12.43 -9.54
N GLU A 5 -6.10 13.67 -9.67
CA GLU A 5 -4.74 13.93 -10.14
C GLU A 5 -3.70 13.44 -9.11
N GLN A 6 -3.95 13.69 -7.82
CA GLN A 6 -3.09 13.19 -6.73
C GLN A 6 -3.04 11.67 -6.71
N ALA A 7 -4.20 10.99 -6.84
CA ALA A 7 -4.27 9.54 -6.89
C ALA A 7 -3.51 8.97 -8.10
N ARG A 8 -3.66 9.62 -9.28
CA ARG A 8 -2.94 9.21 -10.50
C ARG A 8 -1.43 9.38 -10.36
N ILE A 9 -0.96 10.50 -9.79
CA ILE A 9 0.46 10.72 -9.52
C ILE A 9 1.00 9.64 -8.57
N ALA A 10 0.30 9.36 -7.48
CA ALA A 10 0.71 8.33 -6.53
C ALA A 10 0.80 6.94 -7.17
N LEU A 11 -0.17 6.59 -8.02
CA LEU A 11 -0.19 5.32 -8.76
C LEU A 11 1.01 5.20 -9.70
N VAL A 12 1.23 6.21 -10.55
CA VAL A 12 2.32 6.20 -11.55
C VAL A 12 3.68 6.19 -10.85
N THR A 13 3.87 7.06 -9.86
CA THR A 13 5.11 7.12 -9.09
C THR A 13 5.38 5.81 -8.35
N GLY A 14 4.36 5.23 -7.72
CA GLY A 14 4.47 3.96 -7.02
C GLY A 14 4.87 2.81 -7.94
N ASP A 15 4.32 2.73 -9.14
CA ASP A 15 4.68 1.70 -10.11
C ASP A 15 6.08 1.91 -10.70
N LEU A 16 6.41 3.16 -11.06
CA LEU A 16 7.76 3.53 -11.52
C LEU A 16 8.84 3.14 -10.51
N LEU A 17 8.61 3.40 -9.22
CA LEU A 17 9.58 3.08 -8.17
C LEU A 17 9.69 1.57 -7.93
N ARG A 18 8.57 0.85 -7.89
CA ARG A 18 8.59 -0.62 -7.72
C ARG A 18 9.33 -1.33 -8.85
N ARG A 19 9.18 -0.84 -10.08
CA ARG A 19 9.77 -1.43 -11.28
C ARG A 19 10.84 -0.55 -11.90
N LEU A 20 11.56 0.20 -11.09
CA LEU A 20 12.53 1.18 -11.59
C LEU A 20 13.58 0.54 -12.51
N SER A 21 14.08 -0.63 -12.16
CA SER A 21 15.04 -1.38 -12.97
C SER A 21 14.49 -1.72 -14.35
N LEU A 22 13.21 -2.11 -14.43
CA LEU A 22 12.53 -2.38 -15.70
C LEU A 22 12.44 -1.11 -16.56
N TYR A 23 11.88 -0.03 -16.01
CA TYR A 23 11.70 1.20 -16.81
C TYR A 23 13.04 1.83 -17.22
N CYS A 24 14.07 1.71 -16.40
CA CYS A 24 15.42 2.09 -16.77
C CYS A 24 15.96 1.23 -17.94
N ALA A 25 15.77 -0.07 -17.90
CA ALA A 25 16.15 -0.96 -19.00
C ALA A 25 15.39 -0.64 -20.30
N LEU A 26 14.07 -0.37 -20.20
CA LEU A 26 13.23 -0.01 -21.36
C LEU A 26 13.64 1.32 -22.00
N THR A 27 14.14 2.27 -21.22
CA THR A 27 14.66 3.55 -21.73
C THR A 27 16.13 3.51 -22.14
N GLY A 28 16.90 2.54 -21.66
CA GLY A 28 18.35 2.47 -21.82
C GLY A 28 19.11 3.39 -20.87
N ILE A 29 18.49 3.82 -19.78
CA ILE A 29 19.04 4.70 -18.75
C ILE A 29 19.53 3.84 -17.58
N GLN A 30 20.65 4.21 -16.97
CA GLN A 30 21.13 3.54 -15.77
C GLN A 30 20.30 4.00 -14.55
N VAL A 31 20.05 3.10 -13.59
CA VAL A 31 19.24 3.40 -12.38
C VAL A 31 19.73 4.65 -11.65
N ARG A 32 21.05 4.83 -11.51
CA ARG A 32 21.66 6.02 -10.89
C ARG A 32 21.36 7.35 -11.60
N GLN A 33 20.84 7.30 -12.82
CA GLN A 33 20.48 8.47 -13.63
C GLN A 33 18.96 8.71 -13.66
N ALA A 34 18.17 7.86 -13.04
CA ALA A 34 16.70 7.89 -13.08
C ALA A 34 16.14 9.24 -12.61
N GLU A 35 16.68 9.77 -11.53
CA GLU A 35 16.29 11.07 -10.93
C GLU A 35 16.35 12.24 -11.94
N LYS A 36 17.35 12.22 -12.84
CA LYS A 36 17.54 13.26 -13.86
C LYS A 36 16.80 12.98 -15.17
N ASN A 37 16.14 11.83 -15.27
CA ASN A 37 15.51 11.34 -16.50
C ASN A 37 14.05 10.95 -16.30
N VAL A 38 13.31 11.72 -15.51
CA VAL A 38 11.91 11.42 -15.15
C VAL A 38 11.01 11.33 -16.39
N TRP A 39 11.15 12.24 -17.35
CA TRP A 39 10.32 12.23 -18.56
C TRP A 39 10.51 10.99 -19.43
N PRO A 40 11.73 10.55 -19.79
CA PRO A 40 11.94 9.28 -20.48
C PRO A 40 11.30 8.09 -19.74
N LEU A 41 11.43 8.03 -18.41
CA LEU A 41 10.80 6.97 -17.62
C LEU A 41 9.28 7.03 -17.68
N LEU A 42 8.69 8.24 -17.59
CA LEU A 42 7.25 8.44 -17.71
C LEU A 42 6.72 8.05 -19.09
N HIS A 43 7.41 8.43 -20.18
CA HIS A 43 7.06 7.99 -21.54
C HIS A 43 7.11 6.48 -21.67
N SER A 44 8.15 5.84 -21.10
CA SER A 44 8.28 4.38 -21.08
C SER A 44 7.14 3.72 -20.29
N TRP A 45 6.74 4.30 -19.16
CA TRP A 45 5.60 3.84 -18.38
C TRP A 45 4.28 3.90 -19.17
N HIS A 46 4.00 5.04 -19.82
CA HIS A 46 2.83 5.20 -20.68
C HIS A 46 2.80 4.17 -21.81
N ALA A 47 3.94 3.98 -22.49
CA ALA A 47 4.06 3.02 -23.59
C ALA A 47 3.88 1.56 -23.08
N PHE A 48 4.43 1.23 -21.91
CA PHE A 48 4.32 -0.09 -21.31
C PHE A 48 2.86 -0.44 -20.98
N HIS A 49 2.10 0.52 -20.39
CA HIS A 49 0.70 0.36 -20.04
C HIS A 49 -0.28 0.64 -21.19
N LYS A 50 0.23 0.94 -22.40
CA LYS A 50 -0.60 1.30 -23.57
C LYS A 50 -1.54 2.47 -23.32
N ILE A 51 -1.10 3.43 -22.53
CA ILE A 51 -1.82 4.66 -22.20
C ILE A 51 -1.32 5.77 -23.14
N ALA A 52 -2.21 6.68 -23.52
CA ALA A 52 -1.84 7.82 -24.36
C ALA A 52 -0.69 8.62 -23.74
N GLN A 53 0.29 8.98 -24.58
CA GLN A 53 1.45 9.75 -24.16
C GLN A 53 1.03 11.17 -23.71
N PRO A 54 1.67 11.71 -22.66
CA PRO A 54 1.43 13.08 -22.27
C PRO A 54 1.95 14.03 -23.34
N ASN A 55 1.22 15.13 -23.59
CA ASN A 55 1.67 16.18 -24.49
C ASN A 55 2.81 16.98 -23.82
N HIS A 56 4.06 16.61 -24.14
CA HIS A 56 5.25 17.26 -23.59
C HIS A 56 6.37 17.29 -24.61
N PRO A 57 7.17 18.35 -24.72
CA PRO A 57 8.25 18.49 -25.72
C PRO A 57 9.29 17.36 -25.72
N THR A 58 9.48 16.68 -24.58
CA THR A 58 10.40 15.53 -24.51
C THR A 58 9.90 14.28 -25.22
N LEU A 59 8.61 14.23 -25.62
CA LEU A 59 8.04 13.12 -26.37
C LEU A 59 8.73 12.92 -27.72
N ASP A 60 9.15 14.00 -28.38
CA ASP A 60 9.87 13.96 -29.67
C ASP A 60 11.17 13.15 -29.60
N ARG A 61 11.72 12.97 -28.39
CA ARG A 61 12.93 12.18 -28.13
C ARG A 61 12.64 10.73 -27.75
N PHE A 62 11.36 10.35 -27.60
CA PHE A 62 10.98 8.98 -27.27
C PHE A 62 11.07 8.08 -28.50
N ASN A 63 12.02 7.17 -28.50
CA ASN A 63 12.21 6.20 -29.59
C ASN A 63 11.39 4.94 -29.34
N GLU A 64 10.21 4.87 -29.97
CA GLU A 64 9.26 3.76 -29.80
C GLU A 64 9.82 2.43 -30.31
N GLU A 65 10.59 2.43 -31.41
CA GLU A 65 11.20 1.22 -31.95
C GLU A 65 12.23 0.63 -30.97
N ALA A 66 13.10 1.47 -30.44
CA ALA A 66 14.07 1.07 -29.42
C ALA A 66 13.37 0.56 -28.15
N PHE A 67 12.29 1.20 -27.72
CA PHE A 67 11.46 0.75 -26.61
C PHE A 67 10.87 -0.64 -26.87
N ARG A 68 10.24 -0.88 -28.03
CA ARG A 68 9.65 -2.18 -28.39
C ARG A 68 10.70 -3.30 -28.43
N ARG A 69 11.86 -3.04 -29.00
CA ARG A 69 12.98 -3.99 -29.01
C ARG A 69 13.42 -4.35 -27.59
N ARG A 70 13.64 -3.33 -26.73
CA ARG A 70 14.03 -3.55 -25.32
C ARG A 70 12.96 -4.27 -24.53
N LEU A 71 11.68 -3.98 -24.76
CA LEU A 71 10.58 -4.68 -24.12
C LEU A 71 10.53 -6.16 -24.50
N THR A 72 10.81 -6.49 -25.79
CA THR A 72 10.87 -7.88 -26.25
C THR A 72 12.00 -8.64 -25.54
N GLU A 73 13.15 -8.03 -25.34
CA GLU A 73 14.24 -8.64 -24.57
C GLU A 73 13.92 -8.72 -23.07
N ALA A 74 13.34 -7.67 -22.49
CA ALA A 74 12.95 -7.67 -21.07
C ALA A 74 11.97 -8.78 -20.72
N LYS A 75 11.02 -9.09 -21.61
CA LYS A 75 10.05 -10.19 -21.42
C LYS A 75 10.68 -11.58 -21.30
N LYS A 76 11.90 -11.77 -21.74
CA LYS A 76 12.65 -13.03 -21.57
C LYS A 76 13.26 -13.17 -20.17
N ASN A 77 13.26 -12.10 -19.38
CA ASN A 77 13.82 -12.04 -18.05
C ASN A 77 12.74 -11.69 -17.00
N PRO A 78 12.13 -12.69 -16.33
CA PRO A 78 11.12 -12.46 -15.31
C PRO A 78 11.59 -11.56 -14.15
N VAL A 79 12.85 -11.67 -13.74
CA VAL A 79 13.43 -10.84 -12.68
C VAL A 79 13.37 -9.36 -13.05
N LEU A 80 13.74 -9.04 -14.28
CA LEU A 80 13.68 -7.68 -14.79
C LEU A 80 12.22 -7.20 -14.96
N MET A 81 11.32 -8.06 -15.44
CA MET A 81 9.89 -7.73 -15.58
C MET A 81 9.23 -7.42 -14.25
N ASP A 82 9.62 -8.09 -13.18
CA ASP A 82 9.18 -7.81 -11.81
C ASP A 82 9.86 -6.55 -11.23
N GLY A 83 10.88 -6.02 -11.90
CA GLY A 83 11.65 -4.86 -11.43
C GLY A 83 12.58 -5.18 -10.25
N CYS A 84 12.84 -6.46 -10.00
CA CYS A 84 13.62 -6.91 -8.87
C CYS A 84 15.10 -6.50 -9.00
N PRO A 85 15.70 -5.83 -8.02
CA PRO A 85 17.11 -5.50 -8.05
C PRO A 85 17.97 -6.76 -7.80
N THR A 86 19.16 -6.80 -8.39
CA THR A 86 20.06 -7.97 -8.35
C THR A 86 20.38 -8.46 -6.92
N TRP A 87 20.55 -7.53 -5.98
CA TRP A 87 20.84 -7.90 -4.60
C TRP A 87 19.68 -8.64 -3.93
N LEU A 88 18.43 -8.22 -4.22
CA LEU A 88 17.23 -8.85 -3.68
C LEU A 88 16.97 -10.21 -4.34
N GLU A 89 17.19 -10.30 -5.66
CA GLU A 89 17.13 -11.59 -6.37
C GLU A 89 18.08 -12.62 -5.77
N LYS A 90 19.33 -12.21 -5.51
CA LYS A 90 20.33 -13.08 -4.89
C LYS A 90 19.87 -13.53 -3.48
N LEU A 91 19.50 -12.58 -2.63
CA LEU A 91 19.07 -12.86 -1.27
C LEU A 91 17.82 -13.74 -1.22
N GLY A 92 16.82 -13.44 -2.03
CA GLY A 92 15.57 -14.20 -2.09
C GLY A 92 15.80 -15.63 -2.58
N SER A 93 16.61 -15.81 -3.63
CA SER A 93 16.96 -17.13 -4.14
C SER A 93 17.73 -17.97 -3.11
N GLU A 94 18.64 -17.35 -2.37
CA GLU A 94 19.41 -18.02 -1.32
C GLU A 94 18.54 -18.44 -0.11
N GLN A 95 17.60 -17.60 0.29
CA GLN A 95 16.79 -17.83 1.50
C GLN A 95 15.50 -18.61 1.26
N LEU A 96 14.84 -18.40 0.11
CA LEU A 96 13.53 -18.97 -0.17
C LEU A 96 13.56 -20.05 -1.28
N GLY A 97 14.69 -20.20 -1.99
CA GLY A 97 14.86 -21.25 -2.99
C GLY A 97 13.73 -21.24 -4.03
N GLU A 98 13.06 -22.38 -4.19
CA GLU A 98 11.97 -22.57 -5.18
C GLU A 98 10.74 -21.69 -4.94
N ALA A 99 10.51 -21.19 -3.73
CA ALA A 99 9.40 -20.28 -3.43
C ALA A 99 9.65 -18.85 -3.92
N TRP A 100 10.92 -18.46 -4.08
CA TRP A 100 11.30 -17.08 -4.39
C TRP A 100 10.65 -16.49 -5.66
N PRO A 101 10.57 -17.19 -6.80
CA PRO A 101 9.94 -16.63 -8.00
C PRO A 101 8.49 -16.17 -7.79
N ALA A 102 7.72 -16.89 -6.99
CA ALA A 102 6.33 -16.51 -6.67
C ALA A 102 6.28 -15.29 -5.75
N GLU A 103 7.12 -15.25 -4.72
CA GLU A 103 7.23 -14.12 -3.80
C GLU A 103 7.71 -12.85 -4.53
N ARG A 104 8.72 -12.97 -5.40
CA ARG A 104 9.20 -11.86 -6.22
C ARG A 104 8.08 -11.28 -7.10
N ALA A 105 7.34 -12.14 -7.78
CA ALA A 105 6.22 -11.71 -8.61
C ALA A 105 5.15 -10.99 -7.76
N ALA A 106 4.86 -11.49 -6.56
CA ALA A 106 3.92 -10.86 -5.64
C ALA A 106 4.38 -9.46 -5.18
N LEU A 107 5.67 -9.27 -4.92
CA LEU A 107 6.26 -7.97 -4.57
C LEU A 107 6.13 -6.92 -5.70
N ALA A 108 6.09 -7.36 -6.95
CA ALA A 108 5.93 -6.48 -8.10
C ALA A 108 4.49 -5.96 -8.29
N TRP A 109 3.52 -6.56 -7.63
CA TRP A 109 2.11 -6.19 -7.77
C TRP A 109 1.78 -4.92 -6.98
N MET A 110 0.75 -4.22 -7.46
CA MET A 110 0.17 -3.10 -6.72
C MET A 110 -0.40 -3.63 -5.39
N PRO A 111 -0.02 -3.04 -4.24
CA PRO A 111 -0.54 -3.48 -2.96
C PRO A 111 -2.05 -3.28 -2.90
N LYS A 112 -2.75 -4.30 -2.43
CA LYS A 112 -4.19 -4.20 -2.16
C LYS A 112 -4.43 -3.25 -0.99
N ARG A 113 -5.58 -2.58 -1.01
CA ARG A 113 -5.98 -1.70 0.10
C ARG A 113 -6.87 -2.47 1.07
N TYR A 114 -6.50 -2.44 2.33
CA TYR A 114 -7.27 -3.08 3.39
C TYR A 114 -7.73 -2.07 4.43
N LEU A 115 -8.92 -2.30 4.96
CA LEU A 115 -9.49 -1.57 6.07
C LEU A 115 -9.58 -2.49 7.27
N ARG A 116 -9.31 -1.95 8.45
CA ARG A 116 -9.62 -2.59 9.71
C ARG A 116 -10.87 -1.94 10.28
N VAL A 117 -11.87 -2.74 10.55
CA VAL A 117 -13.10 -2.34 11.23
C VAL A 117 -12.77 -1.89 12.66
N ASN A 118 -13.37 -0.81 13.09
CA ASN A 118 -13.30 -0.37 14.48
C ASN A 118 -14.50 -0.95 15.26
N SER A 119 -14.28 -2.06 15.95
CA SER A 119 -15.33 -2.75 16.72
C SER A 119 -15.88 -1.96 17.91
N LEU A 120 -15.24 -0.83 18.30
CA LEU A 120 -15.82 0.12 19.25
C LEU A 120 -16.99 0.93 18.68
N LYS A 121 -17.13 0.97 17.35
CA LYS A 121 -18.07 1.85 16.64
C LYS A 121 -19.12 1.10 15.82
N CYS A 122 -18.72 0.00 15.17
CA CYS A 122 -19.60 -0.73 14.25
C CYS A 122 -19.13 -2.16 14.06
N THR A 123 -20.01 -2.99 13.48
CA THR A 123 -19.66 -4.32 12.95
C THR A 123 -19.05 -4.21 11.55
N ARG A 124 -18.48 -5.29 11.07
CA ARG A 124 -17.92 -5.37 9.71
C ARG A 124 -19.02 -5.18 8.66
N GLU A 125 -20.17 -5.78 8.88
CA GLU A 125 -21.33 -5.74 8.01
C GLU A 125 -21.93 -4.33 7.93
N GLU A 126 -22.03 -3.63 9.07
CA GLU A 126 -22.46 -2.22 9.11
C GLU A 126 -21.51 -1.30 8.37
N LEU A 127 -20.17 -1.48 8.55
CA LEU A 127 -19.17 -0.73 7.81
C LEU A 127 -19.29 -0.99 6.31
N GLN A 128 -19.41 -2.25 5.90
CA GLN A 128 -19.53 -2.63 4.50
C GLN A 128 -20.77 -2.00 3.86
N ALA A 129 -21.90 -2.03 4.53
CA ALA A 129 -23.14 -1.42 4.08
C ALA A 129 -23.04 0.12 3.99
N ALA A 130 -22.38 0.76 4.96
CA ALA A 130 -22.17 2.21 4.94
C ALA A 130 -21.25 2.62 3.77
N LEU A 131 -20.16 1.91 3.57
CA LEU A 131 -19.22 2.15 2.46
C LEU A 131 -19.87 1.95 1.09
N ALA A 132 -20.71 0.93 0.93
CA ALA A 132 -21.43 0.67 -0.31
C ALA A 132 -22.35 1.84 -0.71
N LYS A 133 -23.00 2.51 0.24
CA LYS A 133 -23.81 3.72 0.00
C LYS A 133 -22.98 4.89 -0.55
N GLU A 134 -21.69 4.91 -0.25
CA GLU A 134 -20.73 5.91 -0.74
C GLU A 134 -19.91 5.40 -1.94
N GLN A 135 -20.40 4.36 -2.63
CA GLN A 135 -19.78 3.75 -3.83
C GLN A 135 -18.39 3.15 -3.57
N VAL A 136 -18.11 2.79 -2.33
CA VAL A 136 -16.91 2.05 -1.94
C VAL A 136 -17.24 0.58 -1.84
N THR A 137 -16.74 -0.23 -2.78
CA THR A 137 -16.93 -1.69 -2.75
C THR A 137 -15.83 -2.37 -1.95
N THR A 138 -16.24 -3.28 -1.09
CA THR A 138 -15.34 -4.05 -0.23
C THR A 138 -15.75 -5.51 -0.17
N ILE A 139 -14.78 -6.40 0.08
CA ILE A 139 -15.01 -7.81 0.35
C ILE A 139 -14.34 -8.21 1.67
N PRO A 140 -14.93 -9.13 2.44
CA PRO A 140 -14.28 -9.71 3.61
C PRO A 140 -12.96 -10.38 3.26
N VAL A 141 -12.02 -10.38 4.20
CA VAL A 141 -10.75 -11.10 4.07
C VAL A 141 -10.85 -12.40 4.85
N GLU A 142 -10.62 -13.51 4.17
CA GLU A 142 -10.64 -14.82 4.79
C GLU A 142 -9.59 -14.93 5.91
N GLY A 143 -9.98 -15.46 7.06
CA GLY A 143 -9.09 -15.63 8.21
C GLY A 143 -8.74 -14.34 8.98
N VAL A 144 -9.33 -13.17 8.61
CA VAL A 144 -9.10 -11.90 9.32
C VAL A 144 -10.43 -11.17 9.52
N ASP A 145 -11.12 -11.47 10.61
CA ASP A 145 -12.48 -10.98 10.88
C ASP A 145 -12.62 -9.46 10.92
N SER A 146 -11.56 -8.75 11.33
CA SER A 146 -11.54 -7.28 11.36
C SER A 146 -11.28 -6.64 10.00
N ALA A 147 -10.95 -7.43 8.94
CA ALA A 147 -10.47 -6.89 7.68
C ALA A 147 -11.53 -6.87 6.59
N LEU A 148 -11.53 -5.77 5.82
CA LEU A 148 -12.18 -5.63 4.52
C LEU A 148 -11.14 -5.27 3.47
N GLN A 149 -11.11 -5.97 2.32
CA GLN A 149 -10.34 -5.55 1.16
C GLN A 149 -11.17 -4.58 0.33
N VAL A 150 -10.61 -3.44 -0.03
CA VAL A 150 -11.22 -2.46 -0.94
C VAL A 150 -11.01 -2.90 -2.38
N THR A 151 -12.08 -2.97 -3.16
CA THR A 151 -12.05 -3.41 -4.56
C THR A 151 -12.36 -2.29 -5.56
N SER A 152 -12.77 -1.11 -5.08
CA SER A 152 -13.05 0.07 -5.89
C SER A 152 -11.95 1.13 -5.78
N ASP A 153 -11.87 2.01 -6.77
CA ASP A 153 -10.96 3.16 -6.79
C ASP A 153 -11.60 4.37 -6.10
N ALA A 154 -11.88 4.23 -4.79
CA ALA A 154 -12.58 5.23 -4.02
C ALA A 154 -11.67 6.04 -3.09
N ALA A 155 -12.08 7.29 -2.82
CA ALA A 155 -11.41 8.21 -1.90
C ALA A 155 -11.83 7.92 -0.44
N LEU A 156 -11.31 6.86 0.15
CA LEU A 156 -11.66 6.31 1.46
C LEU A 156 -11.74 7.36 2.57
N PHE A 157 -10.76 8.25 2.64
CA PHE A 157 -10.64 9.26 3.69
C PHE A 157 -11.64 10.42 3.59
N ARG A 158 -12.50 10.41 2.56
CA ARG A 158 -13.59 11.37 2.40
C ARG A 158 -14.95 10.82 2.79
N THR A 159 -15.02 9.52 3.10
CA THR A 159 -16.26 8.88 3.51
C THR A 159 -16.68 9.33 4.89
N LYS A 160 -18.00 9.34 5.13
CA LYS A 160 -18.56 9.59 6.46
C LYS A 160 -18.10 8.54 7.46
N ALA A 161 -18.02 7.28 7.03
CA ALA A 161 -17.53 6.19 7.86
C ALA A 161 -16.09 6.45 8.37
N PHE A 162 -15.21 7.04 7.56
CA PHE A 162 -13.87 7.43 8.01
C PHE A 162 -13.93 8.60 8.99
N ALA A 163 -14.70 9.63 8.69
CA ALA A 163 -14.85 10.79 9.57
C ALA A 163 -15.40 10.40 10.97
N ASP A 164 -16.32 9.45 11.00
CA ASP A 164 -16.94 8.93 12.23
C ASP A 164 -16.03 7.90 12.96
N GLY A 165 -14.88 7.55 12.39
CA GLY A 165 -13.89 6.64 13.00
C GLY A 165 -14.29 5.15 12.96
N TRP A 166 -15.08 4.74 11.99
CA TRP A 166 -15.56 3.36 11.85
C TRP A 166 -14.49 2.41 11.32
N PHE A 167 -13.44 2.93 10.67
CA PHE A 167 -12.33 2.13 10.19
C PHE A 167 -11.00 2.87 10.20
N GLU A 168 -9.94 2.08 10.13
CA GLU A 168 -8.58 2.51 9.85
C GLU A 168 -8.06 1.80 8.60
N GLN A 169 -7.25 2.46 7.78
CA GLN A 169 -6.51 1.76 6.73
C GLN A 169 -5.33 1.02 7.38
N GLN A 170 -5.36 -0.31 7.29
CA GLN A 170 -4.31 -1.17 7.83
C GLN A 170 -4.26 -2.48 7.04
N ASP A 171 -3.06 -2.90 6.68
CA ASP A 171 -2.84 -4.17 5.99
C ASP A 171 -3.36 -5.37 6.79
N ALA A 172 -3.91 -6.38 6.09
CA ALA A 172 -4.51 -7.55 6.73
C ALA A 172 -3.50 -8.34 7.58
N GLY A 173 -2.27 -8.53 7.09
CA GLY A 173 -1.21 -9.16 7.86
C GLY A 173 -0.84 -8.37 9.12
N SER A 174 -0.83 -7.03 9.05
CA SER A 174 -0.62 -6.18 10.22
C SER A 174 -1.74 -6.29 11.26
N GLN A 175 -2.98 -6.60 10.83
CA GLN A 175 -4.10 -6.84 11.75
C GLN A 175 -3.91 -8.16 12.53
N GLN A 176 -3.39 -9.20 11.88
CA GLN A 176 -3.12 -10.50 12.52
C GLN A 176 -2.09 -10.40 13.65
N VAL A 177 -1.13 -9.48 13.55
CA VAL A 177 -0.13 -9.25 14.63
C VAL A 177 -0.79 -8.83 15.94
N ALA A 178 -1.80 -7.94 15.89
CA ALA A 178 -2.52 -7.55 17.10
C ALA A 178 -3.42 -8.69 17.62
N ALA A 179 -4.04 -9.45 16.72
CA ALA A 179 -4.87 -10.60 17.09
C ALA A 179 -4.05 -11.70 17.79
N ALA A 180 -2.80 -11.92 17.38
CA ALA A 180 -1.90 -12.91 17.99
C ALA A 180 -1.51 -12.60 19.45
N LEU A 181 -1.77 -11.37 19.93
CA LEU A 181 -1.56 -11.02 21.34
C LEU A 181 -2.69 -11.49 22.28
N GLU A 182 -3.82 -11.93 21.72
CA GLU A 182 -4.97 -12.47 22.48
C GLU A 182 -5.40 -11.56 23.65
N VAL A 183 -5.36 -10.25 23.45
CA VAL A 183 -5.73 -9.29 24.49
C VAL A 183 -7.21 -9.36 24.82
N SER A 184 -7.53 -9.10 26.09
CA SER A 184 -8.89 -9.10 26.63
C SER A 184 -9.19 -7.81 27.40
N PRO A 185 -10.49 -7.44 27.57
CA PRO A 185 -10.89 -6.32 28.39
C PRO A 185 -10.30 -6.35 29.80
N GLY A 186 -9.78 -5.22 30.26
CA GLY A 186 -9.17 -5.10 31.59
C GLY A 186 -7.67 -5.34 31.65
N MET A 187 -7.05 -5.86 30.60
CA MET A 187 -5.59 -6.11 30.54
C MET A 187 -4.78 -4.81 30.57
N ARG A 188 -3.50 -4.96 30.94
CA ARG A 188 -2.48 -3.91 30.85
C ARG A 188 -1.51 -4.28 29.72
N VAL A 189 -1.46 -3.44 28.69
CA VAL A 189 -0.71 -3.70 27.46
C VAL A 189 0.24 -2.55 27.18
N ILE A 190 1.42 -2.84 26.64
CA ILE A 190 2.38 -1.85 26.14
C ILE A 190 2.60 -2.09 24.65
N ASP A 191 2.39 -1.06 23.84
CA ASP A 191 2.82 -0.99 22.45
C ASP A 191 4.10 -0.13 22.39
N ALA A 192 5.25 -0.79 22.41
CA ALA A 192 6.55 -0.13 22.52
C ALA A 192 7.04 0.54 21.23
N CYS A 193 6.39 0.26 20.09
CA CYS A 193 6.69 0.82 18.78
C CYS A 193 5.40 1.25 18.09
N ALA A 194 4.63 2.08 18.78
CA ALA A 194 3.25 2.40 18.41
C ALA A 194 3.10 3.12 17.07
N GLY A 195 4.13 3.88 16.66
CA GLY A 195 4.04 4.73 15.49
C GLY A 195 2.83 5.67 15.57
N ALA A 196 2.10 5.79 14.48
CA ALA A 196 0.85 6.56 14.43
C ALA A 196 -0.39 5.76 14.94
N GLY A 197 -0.19 4.65 15.67
CA GLY A 197 -1.23 3.94 16.40
C GLY A 197 -1.99 2.85 15.63
N GLY A 198 -1.46 2.34 14.53
CA GLY A 198 -2.17 1.30 13.74
C GLY A 198 -2.55 0.08 14.60
N LYS A 199 -1.58 -0.53 15.28
CA LYS A 199 -1.80 -1.68 16.17
C LYS A 199 -2.36 -1.26 17.53
N THR A 200 -1.91 -0.13 18.08
CA THR A 200 -2.43 0.42 19.33
C THR A 200 -3.96 0.54 19.32
N LEU A 201 -4.52 1.15 18.25
CA LEU A 201 -5.97 1.32 18.12
C LEU A 201 -6.70 -0.01 17.88
N HIS A 202 -6.04 -1.00 17.30
CA HIS A 202 -6.59 -2.34 17.18
C HIS A 202 -6.67 -3.02 18.54
N LEU A 203 -5.61 -2.96 19.33
CA LEU A 203 -5.58 -3.47 20.69
C LEU A 203 -6.64 -2.80 21.56
N ALA A 204 -6.79 -1.48 21.46
CA ALA A 204 -7.84 -0.75 22.18
C ALA A 204 -9.26 -1.24 21.82
N ALA A 205 -9.49 -1.54 20.54
CA ALA A 205 -10.76 -2.07 20.07
C ALA A 205 -11.00 -3.51 20.59
N MET A 206 -9.99 -4.39 20.54
CA MET A 206 -10.06 -5.75 21.09
C MET A 206 -10.26 -5.75 22.60
N MET A 207 -9.71 -4.78 23.32
CA MET A 207 -9.93 -4.57 24.74
C MET A 207 -11.27 -3.90 25.07
N GLU A 208 -12.12 -3.64 24.08
CA GLU A 208 -13.41 -2.94 24.26
C GLU A 208 -13.27 -1.57 24.96
N GLY A 209 -12.14 -0.89 24.81
CA GLY A 209 -11.85 0.34 25.52
C GLY A 209 -11.65 0.18 27.04
N LYS A 210 -11.54 -1.04 27.54
CA LYS A 210 -11.38 -1.34 28.98
C LYS A 210 -9.96 -1.84 29.27
N GLY A 211 -9.35 -1.33 30.33
CA GLY A 211 -7.99 -1.69 30.74
C GLY A 211 -7.00 -0.53 30.62
N ARG A 212 -5.72 -0.84 30.46
CA ARG A 212 -4.65 0.16 30.32
C ARG A 212 -3.75 -0.16 29.15
N LEU A 213 -3.72 0.73 28.17
CA LEU A 213 -2.86 0.60 27.01
C LEU A 213 -1.86 1.78 26.99
N LEU A 214 -0.56 1.47 27.08
CA LEU A 214 0.52 2.44 26.99
C LEU A 214 1.15 2.35 25.60
N ALA A 215 1.08 3.44 24.84
CA ALA A 215 1.71 3.57 23.53
C ALA A 215 3.00 4.39 23.64
N MET A 216 4.09 3.85 23.10
CA MET A 216 5.41 4.47 23.11
C MET A 216 6.00 4.48 21.70
N ASP A 217 6.68 5.56 21.34
CA ASP A 217 7.49 5.67 20.11
C ASP A 217 8.60 6.68 20.33
N VAL A 218 9.69 6.56 19.60
CA VAL A 218 10.81 7.51 19.65
C VAL A 218 10.52 8.82 18.93
N GLU A 219 9.50 8.84 18.06
CA GLU A 219 9.11 10.00 17.27
C GLU A 219 7.81 10.61 17.80
N GLU A 220 7.93 11.71 18.53
CA GLU A 220 6.82 12.42 19.18
C GLU A 220 5.68 12.77 18.20
N TRP A 221 6.00 13.23 17.00
CA TRP A 221 4.99 13.57 15.99
C TRP A 221 4.08 12.41 15.60
N LYS A 222 4.58 11.16 15.68
CA LYS A 222 3.76 9.96 15.45
C LYS A 222 2.77 9.76 16.58
N LEU A 223 3.19 9.99 17.82
CA LEU A 223 2.30 9.91 18.99
C LEU A 223 1.23 11.01 18.98
N GLU A 224 1.54 12.20 18.48
CA GLU A 224 0.51 13.24 18.27
C GLU A 224 -0.53 12.82 17.23
N ASN A 225 -0.10 12.20 16.13
CA ASN A 225 -1.01 11.62 15.15
C ASN A 225 -1.86 10.49 15.76
N LEU A 226 -1.25 9.66 16.62
CA LEU A 226 -1.97 8.61 17.36
C LEU A 226 -3.08 9.21 18.22
N LYS A 227 -2.79 10.28 18.97
CA LYS A 227 -3.81 10.96 19.80
C LYS A 227 -5.02 11.43 19.00
N GLN A 228 -4.76 12.03 17.81
CA GLN A 228 -5.85 12.48 16.93
C GLN A 228 -6.69 11.29 16.43
N ARG A 229 -6.04 10.21 16.01
CA ARG A 229 -6.70 8.99 15.54
C ARG A 229 -7.47 8.30 16.65
N ALA A 230 -6.91 8.24 17.85
CA ALA A 230 -7.58 7.69 19.03
C ALA A 230 -8.89 8.43 19.36
N ARG A 231 -8.87 9.77 19.34
CA ARG A 231 -10.09 10.58 19.53
C ARG A 231 -11.14 10.26 18.47
N ARG A 232 -10.75 10.18 17.18
CA ARG A 232 -11.67 9.82 16.11
C ARG A 232 -12.22 8.41 16.28
N ALA A 233 -11.37 7.45 16.67
CA ALA A 233 -11.75 6.06 16.87
C ALA A 233 -12.58 5.83 18.13
N GLY A 234 -12.62 6.78 19.07
CA GLY A 234 -13.28 6.62 20.36
C GLY A 234 -12.49 5.74 21.35
N ALA A 235 -11.19 5.68 21.16
CA ALA A 235 -10.29 4.89 22.01
C ALA A 235 -9.59 5.78 23.06
#